data_b9b7457660c8ba60b2999919ca04b059
#
_entry.id   b9b7457660c8ba60b2999919ca04b059
#
_cell.length_a   1.000
_cell.length_b   1.000
_cell.length_c   1.000
_cell.angle_alpha   90.00
_cell.angle_beta   90.00
_cell.angle_gamma   90.00
#
_symmetry.space_group_name_H-M   'P 1'
#
loop_
_entity.id
_entity.type
_entity.pdbx_description
1 polymer ?
#
loop_
_entity_poly.entity_id
_entity_poly.type
_entity_poly.pdbx_seq_one_letter_code
_entity_poly.pdbx_strand_id
1 'polypeptide(L)'
;MKPLVFKAQTEWVKPTEFPDLTQADVIAIDLETCDPDLKTKGSGAVVGRGKVVGIAVAVDGYSGYFPFDHEGGGNLEKSKVIQWFTDICACPAIKVFHNAMYDVCWIRAMGIKIEGQIIDTMIAASLVNENRF
;
A
#
# COMPACT_ATOMS: atom_id res chain seq x y z
N MET A 1 34.00 -5.84 16.78
CA MET A 1 33.51 -5.92 15.40
C MET A 1 32.43 -4.83 15.23
N LYS A 2 32.66 -3.85 14.37
CA LYS A 2 31.63 -2.85 14.10
C LYS A 2 30.49 -3.52 13.32
N PRO A 3 29.21 -3.30 13.68
CA PRO A 3 28.12 -3.85 12.91
C PRO A 3 28.16 -3.29 11.48
N LEU A 4 28.01 -4.16 10.50
CA LEU A 4 27.85 -3.77 9.11
C LEU A 4 26.52 -3.00 8.99
N VAL A 5 26.59 -1.69 8.88
CA VAL A 5 25.43 -0.86 8.59
C VAL A 5 25.18 -0.96 7.09
N PHE A 6 24.22 -1.78 6.70
CA PHE A 6 23.72 -1.77 5.34
C PHE A 6 22.94 -0.46 5.15
N LYS A 7 23.56 0.49 4.45
CA LYS A 7 22.78 1.62 3.92
C LYS A 7 21.92 1.10 2.80
N ALA A 8 20.62 1.18 2.97
CA ALA A 8 19.70 0.93 1.87
C ALA A 8 20.06 1.89 0.72
N GLN A 9 20.46 1.34 -0.41
CA GLN A 9 20.68 2.11 -1.64
C GLN A 9 19.31 2.33 -2.29
N THR A 10 18.54 3.26 -1.75
CA THR A 10 17.29 3.67 -2.37
C THR A 10 17.48 5.07 -2.93
N GLU A 11 17.18 5.24 -4.19
CA GLU A 11 17.03 6.55 -4.84
C GLU A 11 15.66 7.17 -4.54
N TRP A 12 15.01 6.71 -3.47
CA TRP A 12 13.69 7.22 -3.12
C TRP A 12 13.76 8.71 -2.78
N VAL A 13 12.91 9.47 -3.42
CA VAL A 13 12.72 10.90 -3.17
C VAL A 13 11.32 11.09 -2.60
N LYS A 14 11.23 11.84 -1.49
CA LYS A 14 9.95 12.19 -0.89
C LYS A 14 9.08 12.94 -1.89
N PRO A 15 7.85 12.49 -2.16
CA PRO A 15 6.95 13.20 -3.05
C PRO A 15 6.66 14.61 -2.54
N THR A 16 6.63 15.58 -3.45
CA THR A 16 6.24 16.97 -3.18
C THR A 16 4.84 17.27 -3.68
N GLU A 17 4.27 16.40 -4.50
CA GLU A 17 2.97 16.55 -5.14
C GLU A 17 2.16 15.26 -5.03
N PHE A 18 0.84 15.41 -5.09
CA PHE A 18 -0.11 14.29 -5.16
C PHE A 18 -0.65 14.23 -6.60
N PRO A 19 -0.08 13.38 -7.47
CA PRO A 19 -0.53 13.30 -8.85
C PRO A 19 -1.95 12.78 -8.94
N ASP A 20 -2.73 13.30 -9.87
CA ASP A 20 -4.04 12.75 -10.19
C ASP A 20 -3.88 11.46 -11.00
N LEU A 21 -4.15 10.33 -10.36
CA LEU A 21 -4.10 8.99 -10.97
C LEU A 21 -5.50 8.45 -11.31
N THR A 22 -6.55 9.23 -11.09
CA THR A 22 -7.94 8.78 -11.22
C THR A 22 -8.36 8.50 -12.67
N GLN A 23 -7.58 8.95 -13.64
CA GLN A 23 -7.81 8.68 -15.06
C GLN A 23 -7.05 7.45 -15.60
N ALA A 24 -6.26 6.79 -14.76
CA ALA A 24 -5.58 5.56 -15.15
C ALA A 24 -6.57 4.40 -15.29
N ASP A 25 -6.29 3.47 -16.21
CA ASP A 25 -7.11 2.27 -16.36
C ASP A 25 -6.81 1.23 -15.28
N VAL A 26 -5.57 1.16 -14.85
CA VAL A 26 -5.05 0.20 -13.86
C VAL A 26 -4.15 0.91 -12.88
N ILE A 27 -4.35 0.68 -11.58
CA ILE A 27 -3.53 1.21 -10.51
C ILE A 27 -3.08 0.05 -9.62
N ALA A 28 -1.78 -0.16 -9.51
CA ALA A 28 -1.21 -1.09 -8.54
C ALA A 28 -1.05 -0.37 -7.19
N ILE A 29 -1.43 -1.04 -6.11
CA ILE A 29 -1.43 -0.51 -4.75
C ILE A 29 -0.74 -1.50 -3.82
N ASP A 30 0.13 -1.00 -2.95
CA ASP A 30 0.75 -1.75 -1.87
C ASP A 30 0.81 -0.89 -0.62
N LEU A 31 0.39 -1.44 0.52
CA LEU A 31 0.41 -0.75 1.81
C LEU A 31 1.62 -1.19 2.63
N GLU A 32 2.28 -0.23 3.26
CA GLU A 32 3.20 -0.48 4.35
C GLU A 32 2.48 -0.33 5.69
N THR A 33 2.59 -1.35 6.52
CA THR A 33 1.87 -1.43 7.79
C THR A 33 2.80 -1.67 8.96
N CYS A 34 2.43 -1.17 10.12
CA CYS A 34 2.96 -1.60 11.40
C CYS A 34 1.91 -2.51 12.06
N ASP A 35 2.15 -3.83 11.99
CA ASP A 35 1.22 -4.85 12.51
C ASP A 35 2.00 -5.85 13.37
N PRO A 36 2.37 -5.47 14.61
CA PRO A 36 3.36 -6.21 15.40
C PRO A 36 2.90 -7.61 15.80
N ASP A 37 1.61 -7.84 15.88
CA ASP A 37 1.03 -9.13 16.28
C ASP A 37 0.60 -10.01 15.09
N LEU A 38 0.91 -9.62 13.85
CA LEU A 38 0.44 -10.29 12.64
C LEU A 38 0.67 -11.81 12.65
N LYS A 39 1.87 -12.23 13.04
CA LYS A 39 2.26 -13.65 13.03
C LYS A 39 1.60 -14.48 14.14
N THR A 40 1.18 -13.85 15.23
CA THR A 40 0.64 -14.54 16.42
C THR A 40 -0.87 -14.42 16.54
N LYS A 41 -1.44 -13.32 16.10
CA LYS A 41 -2.86 -12.98 16.29
C LYS A 41 -3.61 -12.67 15.00
N GLY A 42 -2.91 -12.73 13.85
CA GLY A 42 -3.47 -12.35 12.56
C GLY A 42 -3.51 -10.84 12.34
N SER A 43 -4.15 -10.41 11.25
CA SER A 43 -4.20 -9.01 10.84
C SER A 43 -4.83 -8.09 11.89
N GLY A 44 -4.10 -7.07 12.28
CA GLY A 44 -4.57 -6.03 13.20
C GLY A 44 -5.68 -5.15 12.65
N ALA A 45 -5.85 -5.12 11.33
CA ALA A 45 -6.90 -4.34 10.66
C ALA A 45 -8.31 -4.67 11.17
N VAL A 46 -8.57 -5.94 11.46
CA VAL A 46 -9.91 -6.43 11.89
C VAL A 46 -10.21 -6.08 13.34
N VAL A 47 -9.18 -6.03 14.18
CA VAL A 47 -9.33 -5.88 15.64
C VAL A 47 -8.83 -4.54 16.16
N GLY A 48 -8.47 -3.62 15.27
CA GLY A 48 -8.04 -2.27 15.65
C GLY A 48 -6.64 -2.20 16.26
N ARG A 49 -5.76 -3.13 15.90
CA ARG A 49 -4.34 -3.12 16.30
C ARG A 49 -3.45 -2.75 15.11
N GLY A 50 -2.33 -2.06 15.40
CA GLY A 50 -1.41 -1.62 14.35
C GLY A 50 -1.98 -0.47 13.53
N LYS A 51 -1.32 -0.18 12.43
CA LYS A 51 -1.67 0.95 11.56
C LYS A 51 -1.04 0.81 10.18
N VAL A 52 -1.61 1.49 9.20
CA VAL A 52 -0.95 1.76 7.92
C VAL A 52 0.02 2.93 8.10
N VAL A 53 1.22 2.81 7.60
CA VAL A 53 2.28 3.83 7.73
C VAL A 53 2.66 4.49 6.42
N GLY A 54 2.31 3.89 5.29
CA GLY A 54 2.57 4.43 3.96
C GLY A 54 1.82 3.69 2.87
N ILE A 55 1.75 4.30 1.70
CA ILE A 55 1.05 3.79 0.53
C ILE A 55 1.97 3.90 -0.67
N ALA A 56 2.19 2.78 -1.35
CA ALA A 56 2.83 2.74 -2.66
C ALA A 56 1.79 2.61 -3.75
N VAL A 57 1.97 3.33 -4.83
CA VAL A 57 1.12 3.25 -6.03
C VAL A 57 1.98 3.19 -7.28
N ALA A 58 1.48 2.50 -8.29
CA ALA A 58 2.08 2.51 -9.61
C ALA A 58 1.00 2.50 -10.69
N VAL A 59 1.23 3.28 -11.71
CA VAL A 59 0.48 3.29 -12.97
C VAL A 59 1.47 3.21 -14.12
N ASP A 60 0.99 3.10 -15.35
CA ASP A 60 1.88 3.19 -16.50
C ASP A 60 2.62 4.54 -16.51
N GLY A 61 3.95 4.48 -16.54
CA GLY A 61 4.83 5.65 -16.56
C GLY A 61 5.06 6.39 -15.23
N TYR A 62 4.50 5.92 -14.12
CA TYR A 62 4.70 6.57 -12.81
C TYR A 62 4.62 5.57 -11.66
N SER A 63 5.48 5.75 -10.66
CA SER A 63 5.37 5.08 -9.36
C SER A 63 5.81 6.02 -8.24
N GLY A 64 5.21 5.85 -7.06
CA GLY A 64 5.54 6.66 -5.90
C GLY A 64 5.20 5.97 -4.58
N TYR A 65 5.92 6.36 -3.54
CA TYR A 65 5.67 5.94 -2.17
C TYR A 65 5.37 7.16 -1.29
N PHE A 66 4.28 7.09 -0.55
CA PHE A 66 3.71 8.19 0.24
C PHE A 66 3.67 7.79 1.72
N PRO A 67 4.77 8.01 2.47
CA PRO A 67 4.80 7.75 3.92
C PRO A 67 4.02 8.81 4.68
N PHE A 68 3.28 8.41 5.72
CA PHE A 68 2.53 9.37 6.54
C PHE A 68 2.51 9.07 8.04
N ASP A 69 3.00 7.90 8.47
CA ASP A 69 2.95 7.51 9.89
C ASP A 69 4.14 6.64 10.33
N HIS A 70 5.30 6.83 9.70
CA HIS A 70 6.55 6.19 10.13
C HIS A 70 7.11 6.84 11.39
N GLU A 71 7.61 6.04 12.33
CA GLU A 71 8.26 6.53 13.56
C GLU A 71 9.56 7.28 13.28
N GLY A 72 10.30 6.90 12.24
CA GLY A 72 11.58 7.50 11.86
C GLY A 72 11.49 8.91 11.23
N GLY A 73 10.30 9.46 11.05
CA GLY A 73 10.09 10.74 10.38
C GLY A 73 10.04 10.63 8.85
N GLY A 74 10.20 11.75 8.15
CA GLY A 74 10.11 11.80 6.68
C GLY A 74 8.68 11.71 6.15
N ASN A 75 7.69 11.84 7.03
CA ASN A 75 6.28 11.71 6.69
C ASN A 75 5.74 12.92 5.93
N LEU A 76 4.76 12.64 5.07
CA LEU A 76 3.87 13.62 4.49
C LEU A 76 2.71 13.93 5.46
N GLU A 77 1.95 14.98 5.19
CA GLU A 77 0.76 15.29 5.95
C GLU A 77 -0.30 14.19 5.75
N LYS A 78 -0.62 13.47 6.83
CA LYS A 78 -1.49 12.29 6.79
C LYS A 78 -2.86 12.59 6.17
N SER A 79 -3.50 13.70 6.54
CA SER A 79 -4.82 14.07 6.01
C SER A 79 -4.82 14.23 4.49
N LYS A 80 -3.76 14.79 3.93
CA LYS A 80 -3.59 14.95 2.48
C LYS A 80 -3.36 13.62 1.77
N VAL A 81 -2.53 12.75 2.32
CA VAL A 81 -2.31 11.40 1.76
C VAL A 81 -3.61 10.61 1.76
N ILE A 82 -4.33 10.60 2.86
CA ILE A 82 -5.60 9.86 3.00
C ILE A 82 -6.66 10.40 2.04
N GLN A 83 -6.80 11.72 1.89
CA GLN A 83 -7.74 12.31 0.95
C GLN A 83 -7.41 11.93 -0.50
N TRP A 84 -6.16 12.08 -0.89
CA TRP A 84 -5.67 11.68 -2.21
C TRP A 84 -5.90 10.19 -2.49
N PHE A 85 -5.58 9.34 -1.52
CA PHE A 85 -5.76 7.90 -1.66
C PHE A 85 -7.24 7.49 -1.69
N THR A 86 -8.10 8.19 -0.95
CA THR A 86 -9.56 8.00 -1.00
C THR A 86 -10.09 8.23 -2.41
N ASP A 87 -9.65 9.27 -3.08
CA ASP A 87 -10.04 9.56 -4.46
C ASP A 87 -9.56 8.48 -5.44
N ILE A 88 -8.34 7.96 -5.26
CA ILE A 88 -7.81 6.84 -6.04
C ILE A 88 -8.66 5.58 -5.84
N CYS A 89 -9.00 5.25 -4.60
CA CYS A 89 -9.83 4.08 -4.31
C CYS A 89 -11.25 4.21 -4.87
N ALA A 90 -11.79 5.42 -4.94
CA ALA A 90 -13.13 5.69 -5.45
C ALA A 90 -13.23 5.72 -6.98
N CYS A 91 -12.12 5.85 -7.70
CA CYS A 91 -12.15 5.90 -9.17
C CYS A 91 -12.47 4.51 -9.77
N PRO A 92 -12.95 4.45 -11.03
CA PRO A 92 -13.35 3.18 -11.66
C PRO A 92 -12.19 2.30 -12.14
N ALA A 93 -10.94 2.75 -12.02
CA ALA A 93 -9.77 1.98 -12.41
C ALA A 93 -9.74 0.59 -11.76
N ILE A 94 -9.13 -0.38 -12.45
CA ILE A 94 -8.79 -1.66 -11.86
C ILE A 94 -7.72 -1.45 -10.80
N LYS A 95 -7.92 -1.96 -9.58
CA LYS A 95 -6.93 -1.93 -8.50
C LYS A 95 -6.24 -3.29 -8.41
N VAL A 96 -4.93 -3.28 -8.51
CA VAL A 96 -4.09 -4.48 -8.46
C VAL A 96 -3.34 -4.52 -7.13
N PHE A 97 -3.45 -5.63 -6.42
CA PHE A 97 -2.76 -5.90 -5.15
C PHE A 97 -1.97 -7.21 -5.24
N HIS A 98 -1.02 -7.38 -4.36
CA HIS A 98 -0.44 -8.68 -4.04
C HIS A 98 -0.86 -9.09 -2.63
N ASN A 99 -1.66 -10.15 -2.48
CA ASN A 99 -2.38 -10.51 -1.25
C ASN A 99 -3.45 -9.44 -0.91
N ALA A 100 -4.41 -9.28 -1.81
CA ALA A 100 -5.43 -8.22 -1.75
C ALA A 100 -6.24 -8.25 -0.44
N MET A 101 -6.52 -9.42 0.12
CA MET A 101 -7.30 -9.54 1.35
C MET A 101 -6.66 -8.75 2.50
N TYR A 102 -5.33 -8.81 2.64
CA TYR A 102 -4.62 -8.09 3.68
C TYR A 102 -4.75 -6.57 3.51
N ASP A 103 -4.41 -6.05 2.33
CA ASP A 103 -4.45 -4.61 2.07
C ASP A 103 -5.87 -4.05 2.06
N VAL A 104 -6.82 -4.76 1.47
CA VAL A 104 -8.24 -4.32 1.42
C VAL A 104 -8.83 -4.22 2.83
N CYS A 105 -8.50 -5.13 3.74
CA CYS A 105 -8.94 -5.03 5.13
C CYS A 105 -8.41 -3.76 5.82
N TRP A 106 -7.15 -3.40 5.58
CA TRP A 106 -6.58 -2.16 6.12
C TRP A 106 -7.21 -0.91 5.51
N ILE A 107 -7.47 -0.90 4.21
CA ILE A 107 -8.14 0.21 3.52
C ILE A 107 -9.55 0.41 4.10
N ARG A 108 -10.30 -0.66 4.28
CA ARG A 108 -11.63 -0.62 4.90
C ARG A 108 -11.58 -0.17 6.35
N ALA A 109 -10.57 -0.60 7.12
CA ALA A 109 -10.37 -0.18 8.50
C ALA A 109 -10.11 1.33 8.61
N MET A 110 -9.52 1.95 7.58
CA MET A 110 -9.38 3.41 7.48
C MET A 110 -10.68 4.13 7.07
N GLY A 111 -11.78 3.41 6.83
CA GLY A 111 -13.05 3.98 6.38
C GLY A 111 -13.09 4.31 4.89
N ILE A 112 -12.18 3.77 4.09
CA ILE A 112 -12.08 4.04 2.66
C ILE A 112 -12.80 2.94 1.88
N LYS A 113 -13.66 3.33 0.93
CA LYS A 113 -14.35 2.44 0.02
C LYS A 113 -13.54 2.27 -1.27
N ILE A 114 -13.43 1.02 -1.74
CA ILE A 114 -12.79 0.70 -3.00
C ILE A 114 -13.86 0.44 -4.05
N GLU A 115 -13.82 1.19 -5.14
CA GLU A 115 -14.62 0.98 -6.34
C GLU A 115 -13.78 0.33 -7.45
N GLY A 116 -14.45 -0.19 -8.46
CA GLY A 116 -13.80 -0.88 -9.57
C GLY A 116 -13.41 -2.33 -9.25
N GLN A 117 -12.85 -2.99 -10.24
CA GLN A 117 -12.40 -4.38 -10.12
C GLN A 117 -11.13 -4.47 -9.28
N ILE A 118 -11.04 -5.49 -8.45
CA ILE A 118 -9.83 -5.84 -7.69
C ILE A 118 -9.20 -7.07 -8.32
N ILE A 119 -7.90 -7.01 -8.59
CA ILE A 119 -7.07 -8.12 -9.06
C ILE A 119 -6.02 -8.43 -8.00
N ASP A 120 -5.89 -9.70 -7.64
CA ASP A 120 -4.87 -10.19 -6.72
C ASP A 120 -3.82 -11.00 -7.49
N THR A 121 -2.61 -10.45 -7.60
CA THR A 121 -1.51 -11.12 -8.32
C THR A 121 -0.99 -12.35 -7.60
N MET A 122 -1.19 -12.48 -6.29
CA MET A 122 -0.85 -13.70 -5.54
C MET A 122 -1.72 -14.87 -5.99
N ILE A 123 -3.03 -14.65 -6.18
CA ILE A 123 -3.96 -15.66 -6.69
C ILE A 123 -3.65 -15.95 -8.16
N ALA A 124 -3.46 -14.92 -8.97
CA ALA A 124 -3.12 -15.08 -10.40
C ALA A 124 -1.83 -15.89 -10.59
N ALA A 125 -0.79 -15.63 -9.78
CA ALA A 125 0.46 -16.37 -9.87
C ALA A 125 0.31 -17.85 -9.51
N SER A 126 -0.50 -18.19 -8.50
CA SER A 126 -0.76 -19.59 -8.13
C SER A 126 -1.59 -20.34 -9.18
N LEU A 127 -2.45 -19.65 -9.94
CA LEU A 127 -3.17 -20.23 -11.08
C LEU A 127 -2.25 -20.55 -12.27
N VAL A 128 -1.18 -19.78 -12.44
CA VAL A 128 -0.17 -20.02 -13.48
C VAL A 128 0.77 -21.16 -13.09
N ASN A 129 1.18 -21.24 -11.83
CA ASN A 129 2.06 -22.27 -11.30
C ASN A 129 1.80 -22.52 -9.81
N GLU A 130 1.08 -23.57 -9.49
CA GLU A 130 0.69 -23.95 -8.12
C GLU A 130 1.87 -24.23 -7.17
N ASN A 131 3.04 -24.56 -7.74
CA ASN A 131 4.24 -24.88 -6.96
C ASN A 131 5.12 -23.66 -6.65
N ARG A 132 4.69 -22.46 -7.01
CA ARG A 132 5.52 -21.26 -6.91
C ARG A 132 5.49 -20.60 -5.53
N PHE A 133 4.53 -20.99 -4.71
CA PHE A 133 4.32 -20.43 -3.37
C PHE A 133 4.25 -21.49 -2.32
#